data_be7ccf2b807b92f48c48f4764b128d32
#
_entry.id   be7ccf2b807b92f48c48f4764b128d32
#
_cell.length_a   1.000
_cell.length_b   1.000
_cell.length_c   1.000
_cell.angle_alpha   90.00
_cell.angle_beta   90.00
_cell.angle_gamma   90.00
#
_symmetry.space_group_name_H-M   'P 1'
#
loop_
_entity.id
_entity.type
_entity.pdbx_description
1 polymer ?
#
loop_
_entity_poly.entity_id
_entity_poly.type
_entity_poly.pdbx_seq_one_letter_code
_entity_poly.pdbx_strand_id
1 'polypeptide(L)'
;MRVIRALSPVVCVLAMVGAAGCSSSDPGTGTPAASVSGTGTVKRLEVTVTGTTVTPAPAQVDLPVGSTLELVVTSDHDDELHAHGFEQEAQLKAGQPTTLRLTAKDAGLYPVETHDPELTLLTVAVR
;
A
#
# COMPACT_ATOMS: atom_id res chain seq x y z
N MET A 1 -35.58 36.04 -0.92
CA MET A 1 -36.59 35.68 -1.94
C MET A 1 -36.37 34.23 -2.28
N ARG A 2 -37.17 33.34 -1.71
CA ARG A 2 -38.24 32.54 -2.37
C ARG A 2 -37.63 31.51 -3.34
N VAL A 3 -37.88 30.21 -3.29
CA VAL A 3 -39.03 29.34 -2.92
C VAL A 3 -38.53 27.89 -2.93
N ILE A 4 -38.58 27.08 -1.94
CA ILE A 4 -39.46 26.00 -1.51
C ILE A 4 -40.24 25.31 -2.64
N ARG A 5 -40.09 23.97 -2.75
CA ARG A 5 -41.16 22.96 -2.92
C ARG A 5 -40.48 21.60 -3.16
N ALA A 6 -40.51 20.62 -2.34
CA ALA A 6 -41.57 19.88 -1.65
C ALA A 6 -42.28 18.83 -2.51
N LEU A 7 -42.47 17.68 -1.90
CA LEU A 7 -43.44 16.58 -2.06
C LEU A 7 -43.15 15.59 -3.22
N SER A 8 -43.38 14.33 -3.14
CA SER A 8 -43.86 13.38 -2.10
C SER A 8 -43.84 11.96 -2.66
N PRO A 9 -44.22 10.94 -1.93
CA PRO A 9 -43.76 9.57 -2.04
C PRO A 9 -44.69 8.69 -2.87
N VAL A 10 -44.22 7.56 -3.37
CA VAL A 10 -45.08 6.45 -3.76
C VAL A 10 -44.55 5.15 -3.15
N VAL A 11 -45.32 4.67 -2.22
CA VAL A 11 -45.34 3.35 -1.66
C VAL A 11 -45.93 2.39 -2.71
N CYS A 12 -45.24 1.30 -3.02
CA CYS A 12 -45.85 0.10 -3.56
C CYS A 12 -45.30 -1.12 -2.86
N VAL A 13 -46.13 -1.62 -1.97
CA VAL A 13 -46.07 -2.96 -1.38
C VAL A 13 -46.59 -3.93 -2.43
N LEU A 14 -45.83 -4.96 -2.77
CA LEU A 14 -46.40 -6.21 -3.30
C LEU A 14 -45.64 -7.38 -2.70
N ALA A 15 -46.35 -8.08 -1.85
CA ALA A 15 -46.02 -9.41 -1.38
C ALA A 15 -46.34 -10.43 -2.47
N MET A 16 -45.45 -11.35 -2.73
CA MET A 16 -45.77 -12.66 -3.31
C MET A 16 -44.99 -13.77 -2.64
N VAL A 17 -45.75 -14.61 -2.01
CA VAL A 17 -45.42 -15.93 -1.44
C VAL A 17 -45.29 -16.90 -2.60
N GLY A 18 -44.35 -17.86 -2.51
CA GLY A 18 -44.35 -19.00 -3.42
C GLY A 18 -43.08 -19.82 -3.43
N ALA A 19 -43.16 -20.86 -2.73
CA ALA A 19 -42.92 -22.28 -3.02
C ALA A 19 -41.50 -22.81 -2.80
N ALA A 20 -41.50 -23.75 -1.87
CA ALA A 20 -40.47 -24.76 -1.63
C ALA A 20 -40.14 -25.57 -2.91
N GLY A 21 -38.89 -25.76 -3.18
CA GLY A 21 -38.35 -26.69 -4.14
C GLY A 21 -37.12 -27.36 -3.57
N CYS A 22 -37.31 -28.50 -2.91
CA CYS A 22 -36.23 -29.45 -2.67
C CYS A 22 -35.90 -30.13 -3.98
N SER A 23 -34.66 -30.13 -4.40
CA SER A 23 -34.15 -31.18 -5.28
C SER A 23 -32.64 -31.21 -5.31
N SER A 24 -32.11 -32.31 -4.86
CA SER A 24 -31.00 -33.13 -5.36
C SER A 24 -29.58 -32.59 -5.26
N SER A 25 -28.90 -33.20 -4.35
CA SER A 25 -27.48 -33.55 -4.28
C SER A 25 -26.81 -33.77 -5.64
N ASP A 26 -25.75 -32.97 -5.90
CA ASP A 26 -24.65 -33.42 -6.72
C ASP A 26 -23.35 -33.13 -5.97
N PRO A 27 -22.52 -34.15 -5.70
CA PRO A 27 -21.20 -33.90 -5.16
C PRO A 27 -20.26 -33.55 -6.28
N GLY A 28 -20.36 -32.30 -6.75
CA GLY A 28 -19.33 -31.69 -7.59
C GLY A 28 -18.09 -31.47 -6.76
N THR A 29 -17.06 -32.24 -7.03
CA THR A 29 -15.71 -32.09 -6.52
C THR A 29 -15.14 -30.76 -6.99
N GLY A 30 -15.59 -29.68 -6.39
CA GLY A 30 -14.95 -28.38 -6.49
C GLY A 30 -13.71 -28.41 -5.61
N THR A 31 -12.56 -28.65 -6.22
CA THR A 31 -11.28 -28.35 -5.62
C THR A 31 -11.35 -26.91 -5.13
N PRO A 32 -11.20 -26.63 -3.82
CA PRO A 32 -11.08 -25.25 -3.38
C PRO A 32 -9.81 -24.72 -4.04
N ALA A 33 -9.99 -23.75 -4.93
CA ALA A 33 -8.87 -22.92 -5.36
C ALA A 33 -8.27 -22.36 -4.07
N ALA A 34 -7.11 -22.87 -3.69
CA ALA A 34 -6.35 -22.31 -2.61
C ALA A 34 -6.06 -20.85 -2.98
N SER A 35 -6.85 -19.95 -2.43
CA SER A 35 -6.47 -18.56 -2.36
C SER A 35 -5.17 -18.54 -1.57
N VAL A 36 -4.07 -18.45 -2.28
CA VAL A 36 -2.78 -18.13 -1.67
C VAL A 36 -2.94 -16.72 -1.17
N SER A 37 -3.49 -16.56 0.02
CA SER A 37 -3.32 -15.34 0.79
C SER A 37 -1.83 -15.24 1.06
N GLY A 38 -1.14 -14.51 0.19
CA GLY A 38 0.24 -14.14 0.42
C GLY A 38 0.29 -13.40 1.74
N THR A 39 0.75 -14.08 2.77
CA THR A 39 0.95 -13.53 4.12
C THR A 39 2.18 -12.63 4.08
N GLY A 40 2.18 -11.64 3.19
CA GLY A 40 3.19 -10.61 3.17
C GLY A 40 3.08 -9.80 4.46
N THR A 41 4.16 -9.78 5.23
CA THR A 41 4.23 -8.91 6.40
C THR A 41 4.43 -7.46 5.96
N VAL A 42 3.88 -6.52 6.73
CA VAL A 42 4.18 -5.10 6.57
C VAL A 42 5.21 -4.71 7.61
N LYS A 43 6.38 -4.26 7.15
CA LYS A 43 7.44 -3.69 7.97
C LYS A 43 7.40 -2.18 7.85
N ARG A 44 7.45 -1.45 8.96
CA ARG A 44 7.52 0.01 8.96
C ARG A 44 8.91 0.47 9.38
N LEU A 45 9.44 1.45 8.65
CA LEU A 45 10.71 2.12 8.96
C LEU A 45 10.55 3.63 8.80
N GLU A 46 11.13 4.38 9.73
CA GLU A 46 11.18 5.83 9.68
C GLU A 46 12.62 6.29 9.48
N VAL A 47 12.81 7.22 8.55
CA VAL A 47 14.10 7.81 8.21
C VAL A 47 13.97 9.33 8.25
N THR A 48 14.93 9.98 8.88
CA THR A 48 15.04 11.45 8.90
C THR A 48 16.31 11.87 8.18
N VAL A 49 16.18 12.84 7.29
CA VAL A 49 17.29 13.50 6.58
C VAL A 49 17.42 14.92 7.14
N THR A 50 18.62 15.25 7.59
CA THR A 50 18.96 16.61 8.07
C THR A 50 20.25 17.06 7.39
N GLY A 51 20.15 17.99 6.46
CA GLY A 51 21.22 18.33 5.55
C GLY A 51 21.73 17.10 4.80
N THR A 52 22.95 16.66 5.08
CA THR A 52 23.56 15.45 4.49
C THR A 52 23.56 14.25 5.45
N THR A 53 22.88 14.35 6.58
CA THR A 53 22.86 13.30 7.61
C THR A 53 21.58 12.49 7.53
N VAL A 54 21.70 11.19 7.42
CA VAL A 54 20.60 10.22 7.41
C VAL A 54 20.51 9.53 8.77
N THR A 55 19.32 9.50 9.36
CA THR A 55 19.06 8.87 10.66
C THR A 55 17.84 7.94 10.56
N PRO A 56 17.94 6.65 10.93
CA PRO A 56 19.18 5.93 11.32
C PRO A 56 20.21 5.92 10.18
N ALA A 57 21.47 5.64 10.51
CA ALA A 57 22.51 5.55 9.48
C ALA A 57 22.11 4.53 8.39
N PRO A 58 22.48 4.77 7.13
CA PRO A 58 22.13 3.89 6.02
C PRO A 58 22.50 2.43 6.30
N ALA A 59 21.56 1.53 6.11
CA ALA A 59 21.73 0.10 6.37
C ALA A 59 20.93 -0.74 5.35
N GLN A 60 21.25 -2.03 5.30
CA GLN A 60 20.47 -2.99 4.55
C GLN A 60 19.25 -3.42 5.37
N VAL A 61 18.09 -3.44 4.71
CA VAL A 61 16.81 -3.86 5.28
C VAL A 61 16.32 -5.10 4.55
N ASP A 62 16.24 -6.23 5.25
CA ASP A 62 15.74 -7.48 4.70
C ASP A 62 14.22 -7.43 4.55
N LEU A 63 13.73 -7.80 3.37
CA LEU A 63 12.32 -7.83 3.03
C LEU A 63 11.99 -9.13 2.26
N PRO A 64 11.23 -10.06 2.84
CA PRO A 64 10.81 -11.26 2.14
C PRO A 64 9.96 -10.95 0.90
N VAL A 65 10.12 -11.75 -0.16
CA VAL A 65 9.24 -11.66 -1.33
C VAL A 65 7.78 -11.74 -0.90
N GLY A 66 6.92 -10.87 -1.46
CA GLY A 66 5.52 -10.72 -1.09
C GLY A 66 5.25 -9.80 0.11
N SER A 67 6.29 -9.39 0.85
CA SER A 67 6.16 -8.44 1.96
C SER A 67 6.22 -6.98 1.48
N THR A 68 5.77 -6.07 2.33
CA THR A 68 5.76 -4.63 2.04
C THR A 68 6.58 -3.88 3.09
N LEU A 69 7.48 -3.02 2.64
CA LEU A 69 8.12 -2.00 3.47
C LEU A 69 7.31 -0.71 3.36
N GLU A 70 6.80 -0.22 4.47
CA GLU A 70 6.26 1.12 4.61
C GLU A 70 7.39 2.03 5.12
N LEU A 71 7.96 2.79 4.20
CA LEU A 71 9.05 3.71 4.47
C LEU A 71 8.50 5.12 4.65
N VAL A 72 8.73 5.71 5.82
CA VAL A 72 8.37 7.10 6.12
C VAL A 72 9.65 7.92 6.15
N VAL A 73 9.75 8.91 5.27
CA VAL A 73 10.91 9.80 5.19
C VAL A 73 10.49 11.22 5.54
N THR A 74 11.26 11.86 6.41
CA THR A 74 11.12 13.29 6.73
C THR A 74 12.45 13.97 6.44
N SER A 75 12.44 14.97 5.56
CA SER A 75 13.61 15.79 5.22
C SER A 75 13.44 17.20 5.79
N ASP A 76 14.55 17.87 6.12
CA ASP A 76 14.57 19.28 6.50
C ASP A 76 14.58 20.25 5.29
N HIS A 77 14.64 19.70 4.08
CA HIS A 77 14.60 20.44 2.82
C HIS A 77 13.74 19.71 1.77
N ASP A 78 13.34 20.43 0.72
CA ASP A 78 12.64 19.86 -0.43
C ASP A 78 13.62 19.00 -1.23
N ASP A 79 13.19 17.79 -1.63
CA ASP A 79 14.01 16.83 -2.37
C ASP A 79 13.11 15.84 -3.13
N GLU A 80 13.71 14.90 -3.84
CA GLU A 80 13.02 13.79 -4.48
C GLU A 80 13.56 12.46 -3.92
N LEU A 81 12.66 11.60 -3.53
CA LEU A 81 12.95 10.24 -3.05
C LEU A 81 12.73 9.25 -4.18
N HIS A 82 13.72 8.41 -4.44
CA HIS A 82 13.65 7.37 -5.46
C HIS A 82 13.96 5.98 -4.87
N ALA A 83 13.07 5.03 -5.09
CA ALA A 83 13.25 3.63 -4.72
C ALA A 83 13.50 2.78 -5.98
N HIS A 84 14.78 2.53 -6.26
CA HIS A 84 15.21 1.75 -7.42
C HIS A 84 14.64 0.33 -7.40
N GLY A 85 14.27 -0.20 -8.56
CA GLY A 85 13.69 -1.55 -8.72
C GLY A 85 12.26 -1.71 -8.22
N PHE A 86 11.75 -0.75 -7.47
CA PHE A 86 10.33 -0.63 -7.14
C PHE A 86 9.62 0.36 -8.07
N GLU A 87 10.41 1.12 -8.87
CA GLU A 87 9.91 2.16 -9.78
C GLU A 87 8.97 3.13 -9.09
N GLN A 88 9.35 3.56 -7.88
CA GLN A 88 8.59 4.52 -7.10
C GLN A 88 9.43 5.74 -6.76
N GLU A 89 8.82 6.88 -6.99
CA GLU A 89 9.36 8.20 -6.70
C GLU A 89 8.36 8.99 -5.85
N ALA A 90 8.85 9.89 -5.03
CA ALA A 90 8.01 10.80 -4.27
C ALA A 90 8.73 12.11 -3.98
N GLN A 91 7.99 13.21 -4.05
CA GLN A 91 8.51 14.51 -3.63
C GLN A 91 8.52 14.61 -2.11
N LEU A 92 9.66 14.98 -1.57
CA LEU A 92 9.82 15.34 -0.17
C LEU A 92 9.58 16.85 -0.02
N LYS A 93 8.81 17.22 0.99
CA LYS A 93 8.63 18.61 1.39
C LYS A 93 9.24 18.85 2.76
N ALA A 94 10.00 19.91 2.88
CA ALA A 94 10.69 20.28 4.11
C ALA A 94 9.80 20.16 5.35
N GLY A 95 10.21 19.36 6.30
CA GLY A 95 9.52 19.14 7.58
C GLY A 95 8.25 18.30 7.50
N GLN A 96 7.90 17.72 6.34
CA GLN A 96 6.70 16.90 6.19
C GLN A 96 7.06 15.43 5.95
N PRO A 97 6.42 14.48 6.67
CA PRO A 97 6.65 13.07 6.43
C PRO A 97 6.01 12.63 5.10
N THR A 98 6.79 11.93 4.29
CA THR A 98 6.35 11.28 3.05
C THR A 98 6.43 9.78 3.22
N THR A 99 5.39 9.05 2.82
CA THR A 99 5.33 7.59 2.95
C THR A 99 5.37 6.91 1.59
N LEU A 100 6.34 6.01 1.39
CA LEU A 100 6.37 5.05 0.28
C LEU A 100 6.02 3.65 0.78
N ARG A 101 5.30 2.90 -0.06
CA ARG A 101 4.98 1.49 0.17
C ARG A 101 5.64 0.62 -0.89
N LEU A 102 6.71 -0.05 -0.51
CA LEU A 102 7.55 -0.84 -1.40
C LEU A 102 7.20 -2.32 -1.23
N THR A 103 6.50 -2.90 -2.20
CA THR A 103 6.13 -4.33 -2.17
C THR A 103 7.17 -5.15 -2.90
N ALA A 104 7.81 -6.06 -2.19
CA ALA A 104 8.86 -6.94 -2.69
C ALA A 104 8.30 -7.95 -3.69
N LYS A 105 8.74 -7.91 -4.94
CA LYS A 105 8.32 -8.82 -6.02
C LYS A 105 9.45 -9.77 -6.40
N ASP A 106 10.59 -9.22 -6.74
CA ASP A 106 11.73 -9.96 -7.24
C ASP A 106 12.90 -9.88 -6.25
N ALA A 107 13.64 -10.97 -6.12
CA ALA A 107 14.82 -11.00 -5.26
C ALA A 107 15.92 -10.09 -5.83
N GLY A 108 16.58 -9.33 -4.97
CA GLY A 108 17.61 -8.38 -5.37
C GLY A 108 18.00 -7.40 -4.27
N LEU A 109 18.92 -6.50 -4.61
CA LEU A 109 19.34 -5.38 -3.75
C LEU A 109 18.89 -4.09 -4.43
N TYR A 110 18.09 -3.32 -3.74
CA TYR A 110 17.43 -2.14 -4.27
C TYR A 110 17.74 -0.92 -3.39
N PRO A 111 18.58 0.02 -3.85
CA PRO A 111 18.84 1.25 -3.11
C PRO A 111 17.63 2.17 -3.11
N VAL A 112 17.49 2.91 -2.02
CA VAL A 112 16.54 4.02 -1.88
C VAL A 112 17.34 5.27 -1.57
N GLU A 113 17.17 6.30 -2.38
CA GLU A 113 18.05 7.46 -2.43
C GLU A 113 17.27 8.76 -2.56
N THR A 114 17.91 9.87 -2.15
CA THR A 114 17.47 11.22 -2.48
C THR A 114 18.35 11.80 -3.58
N HIS A 115 17.94 12.92 -4.20
CA HIS A 115 18.61 13.46 -5.38
C HIS A 115 19.32 14.80 -5.13
N ASP A 116 18.89 15.61 -4.18
CA ASP A 116 19.47 16.92 -3.90
C ASP A 116 19.56 17.23 -2.38
N PRO A 117 20.62 16.83 -1.73
CA PRO A 117 21.80 16.09 -2.21
C PRO A 117 21.50 14.59 -2.43
N GLU A 118 22.31 13.97 -3.32
CA GLU A 118 22.27 12.53 -3.51
C GLU A 118 22.75 11.82 -2.25
N LEU A 119 21.82 11.11 -1.58
CA LEU A 119 22.09 10.36 -0.35
C LEU A 119 21.41 9.00 -0.44
N THR A 120 22.15 7.94 -0.20
CA THR A 120 21.55 6.63 0.04
C THR A 120 20.92 6.59 1.43
N LEU A 121 19.62 6.34 1.51
CA LEU A 121 18.89 6.21 2.78
C LEU A 121 18.98 4.80 3.34
N LEU A 122 18.80 3.80 2.48
CA LEU A 122 18.89 2.38 2.82
C LEU A 122 19.00 1.54 1.54
N THR A 123 19.31 0.26 1.69
CA THR A 123 19.21 -0.74 0.62
C THR A 123 18.21 -1.81 1.03
N VAL A 124 17.15 -2.01 0.25
CA VAL A 124 16.20 -3.12 0.47
C VAL A 124 16.77 -4.40 -0.12
N ALA A 125 17.00 -5.41 0.71
CA ALA A 125 17.40 -6.73 0.29
C ALA A 125 16.18 -7.64 0.22
N VAL A 126 15.67 -7.86 -0.98
CA VAL A 126 14.53 -8.74 -1.23
C VAL A 126 15.04 -10.18 -1.39
N ARG A 127 14.50 -11.12 -0.60
CA ARG A 127 14.88 -12.55 -0.60
C ARG A 127 13.82 -13.50 -0.02
#